data_6f747a003c346d82a5e7005bd53bc05a
#
_entry.id   6f747a003c346d82a5e7005bd53bc05a
#
_cell.length_a   1.000
_cell.length_b   1.000
_cell.length_c   1.000
_cell.angle_alpha   90.00
_cell.angle_beta   90.00
_cell.angle_gamma   90.00
#
_symmetry.space_group_name_H-M   'P 1'
#
loop_
_entity.id
_entity.type
_entity.pdbx_description
1 polymer ?
#
loop_
_entity_poly.entity_id
_entity_poly.type
_entity_poly.pdbx_seq_one_letter_code
_entity_poly.pdbx_strand_id
1 'polypeptide(L)'
;LTLITDPSLLTLIGGIKWDSHDELLYMVDTLNDLIDFDARYGIIKYVSKSEAAGLSGMAKGNFPSFIPKTDQERYQNIRRTIESIPQDTTFELTVKLDGSSFTAYAREDETGESVTGVCSRNLELKLDQEGNAFVDMFKSLNLDEKFRSYGGNIAIQGEMVGPGIQGNFE
;
A
#
# COMPACT_ATOMS: atom_id res chain seq x y z
N LEU A 1 -3.62 8.64 9.32
CA LEU A 1 -4.40 9.37 10.35
C LEU A 1 -3.90 8.93 11.71
N THR A 2 -3.30 9.84 12.47
CA THR A 2 -2.82 9.59 13.83
C THR A 2 -3.93 10.00 14.81
N LEU A 3 -4.29 9.12 15.73
CA LEU A 3 -5.29 9.39 16.75
C LEU A 3 -4.61 9.95 17.99
N ILE A 4 -4.96 11.16 18.37
CA ILE A 4 -4.49 11.78 19.62
C ILE A 4 -5.47 11.44 20.72
N THR A 5 -5.03 10.69 21.73
CA THR A 5 -5.89 10.21 22.82
C THR A 5 -5.71 10.99 24.12
N ASP A 6 -4.63 11.76 24.27
CA ASP A 6 -4.38 12.57 25.46
C ASP A 6 -5.13 13.91 25.41
N PRO A 7 -6.06 14.18 26.35
CA PRO A 7 -6.82 15.43 26.37
C PRO A 7 -5.96 16.68 26.55
N SER A 8 -4.80 16.57 27.20
CA SER A 8 -3.91 17.71 27.43
C SER A 8 -3.25 18.18 26.13
N LEU A 9 -2.93 17.26 25.25
CA LEU A 9 -2.38 17.56 23.94
C LEU A 9 -3.43 18.22 23.02
N LEU A 10 -4.68 17.74 23.08
CA LEU A 10 -5.78 18.34 22.34
C LEU A 10 -6.03 19.80 22.77
N THR A 11 -5.88 20.08 24.06
CA THR A 11 -5.99 21.43 24.61
C THR A 11 -4.82 22.32 24.14
N LEU A 12 -3.61 21.78 24.12
CA LEU A 12 -2.43 22.49 23.66
C LEU A 12 -2.53 22.84 22.16
N ILE A 13 -2.92 21.90 21.33
CA ILE A 13 -3.04 22.10 19.87
C ILE A 13 -4.24 22.99 19.53
N GLY A 14 -5.36 22.84 20.25
CA GLY A 14 -6.57 23.63 20.03
C GLY A 14 -6.47 25.11 20.36
N GLY A 15 -5.45 25.50 21.14
CA GLY A 15 -5.17 26.91 21.49
C GLY A 15 -4.27 27.64 20.49
N ILE A 16 -3.67 26.95 19.54
CA ILE A 16 -2.73 27.51 18.56
C ILE A 16 -3.46 27.72 17.23
N LYS A 17 -3.42 28.95 16.72
CA LYS A 17 -3.87 29.24 15.35
C LYS A 17 -2.75 28.88 14.38
N TRP A 18 -3.02 27.96 13.49
CA TRP A 18 -2.10 27.53 12.44
C TRP A 18 -2.41 28.30 11.15
N ASP A 19 -1.39 28.88 10.54
CA ASP A 19 -1.55 29.65 9.29
C ASP A 19 -1.67 28.72 8.08
N SER A 20 -1.19 27.48 8.19
CA SER A 20 -1.33 26.47 7.15
C SER A 20 -1.28 25.04 7.71
N HIS A 21 -1.81 24.08 6.92
CA HIS A 21 -1.72 22.66 7.24
C HIS A 21 -0.26 22.16 7.25
N ASP A 22 0.57 22.72 6.38
CA ASP A 22 1.97 22.35 6.24
C ASP A 22 2.80 22.78 7.47
N GLU A 23 2.47 23.93 8.07
CA GLU A 23 3.11 24.42 9.29
C GLU A 23 2.79 23.51 10.48
N LEU A 24 1.53 23.03 10.58
CA LEU A 24 1.14 22.05 11.59
C LEU A 24 1.90 20.74 11.42
N LEU A 25 2.03 20.23 10.19
CA LEU A 25 2.77 19.00 9.89
C LEU A 25 4.25 19.16 10.23
N TYR A 26 4.88 20.25 9.85
CA TYR A 26 6.29 20.53 10.16
C TYR A 26 6.55 20.57 11.68
N MET A 27 5.66 21.20 12.45
CA MET A 27 5.78 21.22 13.90
C MET A 27 5.61 19.83 14.51
N VAL A 28 4.66 19.03 14.02
CA VAL A 28 4.45 17.67 14.50
C VAL A 28 5.66 16.80 14.21
N ASP A 29 6.25 16.88 13.02
CA ASP A 29 7.47 16.16 12.67
C ASP A 29 8.66 16.58 13.52
N THR A 30 8.85 17.90 13.71
CA THR A 30 9.94 18.43 14.56
C THR A 30 9.80 18.03 16.02
N LEU A 31 8.57 17.98 16.53
CA LEU A 31 8.30 17.54 17.90
C LEU A 31 8.47 16.02 18.07
N ASN A 32 8.16 15.23 17.05
CA ASN A 32 8.40 13.78 17.07
C ASN A 32 9.90 13.46 17.11
N ASP A 33 10.73 14.25 16.45
CA ASP A 33 12.21 14.09 16.48
C ASP A 33 12.81 14.45 17.84
N LEU A 34 12.14 15.32 18.62
CA LEU A 34 12.65 15.81 19.92
C LEU A 34 12.12 15.04 21.13
N ILE A 35 10.98 14.38 21.01
CA ILE A 35 10.30 13.68 22.11
C ILE A 35 9.65 12.44 21.54
N ASP A 36 9.77 11.29 22.21
CA ASP A 36 8.94 10.11 21.90
C ASP A 36 7.47 10.43 22.23
N PHE A 37 6.84 11.18 21.32
CA PHE A 37 5.47 11.66 21.42
C PHE A 37 4.48 10.51 21.43
N ASP A 38 4.79 9.44 20.70
CA ASP A 38 3.93 8.27 20.59
C ASP A 38 3.77 7.60 21.95
N ALA A 39 4.88 7.40 22.65
CA ALA A 39 4.86 6.78 23.97
C ALA A 39 4.27 7.71 25.06
N ARG A 40 4.60 9.02 25.01
CA ARG A 40 4.22 9.97 26.05
C ARG A 40 2.75 10.42 25.99
N TYR A 41 2.20 10.54 24.78
CA TYR A 41 0.85 11.12 24.57
C TYR A 41 -0.15 10.11 24.02
N GLY A 42 0.21 8.83 23.95
CA GLY A 42 -0.69 7.78 23.43
C GLY A 42 -1.09 7.99 21.97
N ILE A 43 -0.19 8.58 21.18
CA ILE A 43 -0.42 8.74 19.74
C ILE A 43 -0.20 7.39 19.08
N ILE A 44 -1.26 6.81 18.55
CA ILE A 44 -1.18 5.52 17.86
C ILE A 44 -1.61 5.69 16.39
N LYS A 45 -0.85 5.08 15.51
CA LYS A 45 -1.23 5.00 14.11
C LYS A 45 -2.54 4.23 13.99
N TYR A 46 -3.55 4.87 13.41
CA TYR A 46 -4.80 4.18 13.13
C TYR A 46 -4.57 3.04 12.14
N VAL A 47 -4.88 1.82 12.57
CA VAL A 47 -4.94 0.63 11.71
C VAL A 47 -6.39 0.24 11.57
N SER A 48 -6.92 0.19 10.36
CA SER A 48 -8.32 -0.19 10.15
C SER A 48 -8.54 -1.62 10.63
N LYS A 49 -9.65 -1.85 11.33
CA LYS A 49 -10.00 -3.20 11.82
C LYS A 49 -10.17 -4.21 10.69
N SER A 50 -10.52 -3.78 9.50
CA SER A 50 -10.64 -4.62 8.30
C SER A 50 -9.29 -5.11 7.78
N GLU A 51 -8.24 -4.28 7.85
CA GLU A 51 -6.89 -4.69 7.47
C GLU A 51 -6.27 -5.62 8.52
N ALA A 52 -6.51 -5.35 9.81
CA ALA A 52 -5.96 -6.16 10.89
C ALA A 52 -6.64 -7.53 11.06
N ALA A 53 -7.96 -7.60 10.86
CA ALA A 53 -8.73 -8.80 11.16
C ALA A 53 -8.81 -9.80 10.00
N GLY A 54 -8.91 -9.32 8.76
CA GLY A 54 -9.10 -10.19 7.59
C GLY A 54 -7.87 -10.97 7.17
N LEU A 55 -6.68 -10.42 7.37
CA LEU A 55 -5.42 -10.97 6.84
C LEU A 55 -4.37 -11.28 7.91
N SER A 56 -4.63 -11.03 9.20
CA SER A 56 -3.61 -11.16 10.26
C SER A 56 -3.04 -12.58 10.40
N GLY A 57 -3.84 -13.62 10.10
CA GLY A 57 -3.37 -15.00 10.07
C GLY A 57 -2.70 -15.40 8.75
N MET A 58 -3.00 -14.70 7.67
CA MET A 58 -2.57 -15.00 6.29
C MET A 58 -1.34 -14.19 5.87
N ALA A 59 -1.02 -13.12 6.59
CA ALA A 59 0.12 -12.28 6.27
C ALA A 59 1.43 -12.95 6.68
N LYS A 60 2.41 -12.92 5.77
CA LYS A 60 3.82 -13.23 6.04
C LYS A 60 4.55 -12.01 6.60
N GLY A 61 4.19 -10.83 6.09
CA GLY A 61 4.77 -9.56 6.52
C GLY A 61 4.18 -8.36 5.78
N ASN A 62 4.82 -7.21 5.92
CA ASN A 62 4.50 -6.02 5.16
C ASN A 62 4.87 -6.19 3.68
N PHE A 63 4.27 -5.39 2.82
CA PHE A 63 4.64 -5.33 1.40
C PHE A 63 6.15 -5.10 1.24
N PRO A 64 6.85 -5.89 0.40
CA PRO A 64 8.29 -5.81 0.28
C PRO A 64 8.78 -4.45 -0.19
N SER A 65 9.76 -3.88 0.52
CA SER A 65 10.30 -2.55 0.21
C SER A 65 11.12 -2.49 -1.09
N PHE A 66 11.56 -3.64 -1.60
CA PHE A 66 12.29 -3.72 -2.86
C PHE A 66 11.39 -3.66 -4.11
N ILE A 67 10.06 -3.69 -3.94
CA ILE A 67 9.09 -3.55 -5.03
C ILE A 67 8.45 -2.15 -4.91
N PRO A 68 8.61 -1.26 -5.91
CA PRO A 68 7.93 0.02 -5.90
C PRO A 68 6.42 -0.17 -6.02
N LYS A 69 5.66 0.63 -5.30
CA LYS A 69 4.20 0.68 -5.48
C LYS A 69 3.86 1.46 -6.75
N THR A 70 2.86 0.97 -7.49
CA THR A 70 2.38 1.55 -8.75
C THR A 70 1.16 2.44 -8.54
N ASP A 71 1.14 3.23 -7.46
CA ASP A 71 0.05 4.16 -7.21
C ASP A 71 0.04 5.28 -8.27
N GLN A 72 -1.15 5.55 -8.81
CA GLN A 72 -1.36 6.67 -9.74
C GLN A 72 -1.87 7.88 -8.96
N GLU A 73 -1.27 9.03 -9.24
CA GLU A 73 -1.68 10.27 -8.63
C GLU A 73 -3.07 10.69 -9.10
N ARG A 74 -3.87 11.19 -8.17
CA ARG A 74 -5.19 11.74 -8.49
C ARG A 74 -5.05 13.06 -9.23
N TYR A 75 -5.93 13.32 -10.20
CA TYR A 75 -5.96 14.59 -10.93
C TYR A 75 -5.92 15.82 -10.01
N GLN A 76 -6.64 15.77 -8.88
CA GLN A 76 -6.68 16.88 -7.93
C GLN A 76 -5.30 17.25 -7.37
N ASN A 77 -4.41 16.25 -7.20
CA ASN A 77 -3.06 16.45 -6.67
C ASN A 77 -2.09 17.00 -7.72
N ILE A 78 -2.31 16.64 -8.99
CA ILE A 78 -1.40 16.96 -10.11
C ILE A 78 -2.02 17.94 -11.13
N ARG A 79 -3.07 18.65 -10.74
CA ARG A 79 -3.81 19.56 -11.63
C ARG A 79 -2.90 20.54 -12.35
N ARG A 80 -1.97 21.19 -11.65
CA ARG A 80 -1.04 22.15 -12.26
C ARG A 80 -0.13 21.50 -13.30
N THR A 81 0.32 20.28 -13.05
CA THR A 81 1.12 19.49 -13.98
C THR A 81 0.32 19.17 -15.23
N ILE A 82 -0.92 18.75 -15.07
CA ILE A 82 -1.82 18.44 -16.19
C ILE A 82 -2.12 19.71 -17.02
N GLU A 83 -2.38 20.84 -16.39
CA GLU A 83 -2.64 22.13 -17.04
C GLU A 83 -1.40 22.66 -17.81
N SER A 84 -0.20 22.22 -17.46
CA SER A 84 1.04 22.57 -18.18
C SER A 84 1.38 21.65 -19.36
N ILE A 85 0.63 20.57 -19.57
CA ILE A 85 0.82 19.68 -20.70
C ILE A 85 0.40 20.36 -22.00
N PRO A 86 1.18 20.27 -23.09
CA PRO A 86 0.82 20.83 -24.38
C PRO A 86 -0.56 20.34 -24.87
N GLN A 87 -1.34 21.24 -25.50
CA GLN A 87 -2.72 20.93 -25.93
C GLN A 87 -2.80 19.84 -27.01
N ASP A 88 -1.73 19.61 -27.73
CA ASP A 88 -1.61 18.59 -28.78
C ASP A 88 -1.12 17.23 -28.26
N THR A 89 -0.96 17.10 -26.95
CA THR A 89 -0.55 15.83 -26.34
C THR A 89 -1.63 14.77 -26.47
N THR A 90 -1.25 13.62 -27.00
CA THR A 90 -2.13 12.46 -27.11
C THR A 90 -2.25 11.74 -25.77
N PHE A 91 -3.47 11.47 -25.33
CA PHE A 91 -3.76 10.69 -24.13
C PHE A 91 -4.45 9.37 -24.51
N GLU A 92 -4.09 8.32 -23.80
CA GLU A 92 -4.83 7.07 -23.81
C GLU A 92 -5.87 7.07 -22.68
N LEU A 93 -7.13 6.80 -23.02
CA LEU A 93 -8.20 6.61 -22.05
C LEU A 93 -8.45 5.12 -21.84
N THR A 94 -8.36 4.68 -20.59
CA THR A 94 -8.65 3.29 -20.20
C THR A 94 -9.73 3.25 -19.14
N VAL A 95 -10.45 2.13 -19.07
CA VAL A 95 -11.43 1.89 -18.00
C VAL A 95 -10.67 1.57 -16.73
N LYS A 96 -10.93 2.31 -15.65
CA LYS A 96 -10.42 1.96 -14.32
C LYS A 96 -11.32 0.87 -13.73
N LEU A 97 -10.80 -0.35 -13.68
CA LEU A 97 -11.46 -1.46 -13.01
C LEU A 97 -11.40 -1.28 -11.49
N ASP A 98 -12.45 -1.70 -10.81
CA ASP A 98 -12.51 -1.75 -9.35
C ASP A 98 -12.20 -3.16 -8.89
N GLY A 99 -11.06 -3.32 -8.26
CA GLY A 99 -10.54 -4.60 -7.85
C GLY A 99 -9.62 -4.48 -6.64
N SER A 100 -8.73 -5.43 -6.51
CA SER A 100 -7.71 -5.43 -5.47
C SER A 100 -6.32 -5.48 -6.08
N SER A 101 -5.44 -4.62 -5.60
CA SER A 101 -4.05 -4.58 -6.06
C SER A 101 -3.37 -5.93 -5.80
N PHE A 102 -2.90 -6.56 -6.86
CA PHE A 102 -2.21 -7.84 -6.86
C PHE A 102 -0.76 -7.62 -7.29
N THR A 103 0.16 -8.18 -6.52
CA THR A 103 1.57 -8.21 -6.88
C THR A 103 2.10 -9.63 -6.68
N ALA A 104 2.78 -10.18 -7.67
CA ALA A 104 3.53 -11.41 -7.54
C ALA A 104 4.98 -11.17 -7.98
N TYR A 105 5.92 -11.83 -7.33
CA TYR A 105 7.33 -11.62 -7.62
C TYR A 105 8.15 -12.89 -7.47
N ALA A 106 9.29 -12.90 -8.14
CA ALA A 106 10.42 -13.76 -7.83
C ALA A 106 11.66 -12.91 -7.64
N ARG A 107 12.49 -13.31 -6.71
CA ARG A 107 13.77 -12.67 -6.45
C ARG A 107 14.79 -13.73 -5.99
N GLU A 108 16.04 -13.56 -6.39
CA GLU A 108 17.15 -14.34 -5.86
C GLU A 108 17.46 -13.86 -4.43
N ASP A 109 17.57 -14.80 -3.51
CA ASP A 109 18.03 -14.54 -2.16
C ASP A 109 19.58 -14.46 -2.08
N GLU A 110 20.10 -14.32 -0.87
CA GLU A 110 21.55 -14.23 -0.64
C GLU A 110 22.32 -15.51 -1.01
N THR A 111 21.60 -16.63 -1.15
CA THR A 111 22.19 -17.94 -1.56
C THR A 111 22.11 -18.16 -3.07
N GLY A 112 21.44 -17.28 -3.81
CA GLY A 112 21.16 -17.42 -5.23
C GLY A 112 19.93 -18.29 -5.52
N GLU A 113 19.16 -18.68 -4.50
CA GLU A 113 17.91 -19.38 -4.71
C GLU A 113 16.77 -18.42 -5.05
N SER A 114 15.93 -18.84 -6.02
CA SER A 114 14.75 -18.08 -6.41
C SER A 114 13.63 -18.23 -5.39
N VAL A 115 13.30 -17.14 -4.71
CA VAL A 115 12.18 -17.04 -3.77
C VAL A 115 11.04 -16.29 -4.42
N THR A 116 9.85 -16.89 -4.39
CA THR A 116 8.63 -16.30 -4.94
C THR A 116 7.70 -15.82 -3.83
N GLY A 117 6.88 -14.82 -4.14
CA GLY A 117 5.89 -14.29 -3.21
C GLY A 117 4.70 -13.66 -3.90
N VAL A 118 3.62 -13.51 -3.14
CA VAL A 118 2.40 -12.84 -3.56
C VAL A 118 1.99 -11.81 -2.51
N CYS A 119 1.53 -10.66 -2.96
CA CYS A 119 1.15 -9.56 -2.10
C CYS A 119 -0.21 -8.99 -2.47
N SER A 120 -0.94 -8.59 -1.46
CA SER A 120 -2.01 -7.60 -1.56
C SER A 120 -1.42 -6.19 -1.60
N ARG A 121 -2.25 -5.15 -1.58
CA ARG A 121 -1.78 -3.75 -1.59
C ARG A 121 -0.73 -3.42 -0.52
N ASN A 122 -0.86 -3.99 0.68
CA ASN A 122 -0.04 -3.61 1.83
C ASN A 122 0.72 -4.76 2.49
N LEU A 123 0.37 -6.00 2.16
CA LEU A 123 0.88 -7.18 2.87
C LEU A 123 1.42 -8.21 1.89
N GLU A 124 2.53 -8.83 2.26
CA GLU A 124 2.99 -10.09 1.70
C GLU A 124 2.20 -11.24 2.35
N LEU A 125 1.73 -12.18 1.54
CA LEU A 125 0.86 -13.27 1.97
C LEU A 125 1.64 -14.58 2.00
N LYS A 126 1.23 -15.46 2.90
CA LYS A 126 1.76 -16.83 2.98
C LYS A 126 1.20 -17.66 1.84
N LEU A 127 2.06 -18.36 1.11
CA LEU A 127 1.67 -19.18 -0.05
C LEU A 127 1.03 -20.53 0.32
N ASP A 128 1.13 -20.93 1.58
CA ASP A 128 0.51 -22.16 2.12
C ASP A 128 -0.97 -21.99 2.53
N GLN A 129 -1.52 -20.80 2.38
CA GLN A 129 -2.91 -20.51 2.71
C GLN A 129 -3.87 -21.02 1.62
N GLU A 130 -4.93 -21.70 2.04
CA GLU A 130 -6.04 -22.12 1.18
C GLU A 130 -7.20 -21.11 1.27
N GLY A 131 -7.92 -20.94 0.17
CA GLY A 131 -9.09 -20.06 0.09
C GLY A 131 -8.76 -18.56 0.12
N ASN A 132 -7.50 -18.19 -0.13
CA ASN A 132 -7.10 -16.81 -0.31
C ASN A 132 -7.04 -16.50 -1.81
N ALA A 133 -7.89 -15.60 -2.29
CA ALA A 133 -8.01 -15.27 -3.71
C ALA A 133 -6.68 -14.86 -4.38
N PHE A 134 -5.78 -14.19 -3.66
CA PHE A 134 -4.46 -13.81 -4.17
C PHE A 134 -3.56 -15.03 -4.37
N VAL A 135 -3.56 -15.93 -3.37
CA VAL A 135 -2.76 -17.16 -3.43
C VAL A 135 -3.33 -18.11 -4.48
N ASP A 136 -4.65 -18.21 -4.56
CA ASP A 136 -5.35 -19.03 -5.55
C ASP A 136 -5.07 -18.51 -6.98
N MET A 137 -5.08 -17.19 -7.20
CA MET A 137 -4.69 -16.57 -8.46
C MET A 137 -3.22 -16.88 -8.80
N PHE A 138 -2.30 -16.72 -7.85
CA PHE A 138 -0.89 -17.05 -8.03
C PHE A 138 -0.69 -18.49 -8.47
N LYS A 139 -1.36 -19.43 -7.83
CA LYS A 139 -1.30 -20.87 -8.14
C LYS A 139 -1.98 -21.20 -9.46
N SER A 140 -3.16 -20.67 -9.72
CA SER A 140 -3.93 -20.94 -10.95
C SER A 140 -3.20 -20.48 -12.22
N LEU A 141 -2.46 -19.37 -12.12
CA LEU A 141 -1.64 -18.84 -13.21
C LEU A 141 -0.27 -19.53 -13.31
N ASN A 142 0.04 -20.46 -12.40
CA ASN A 142 1.34 -21.15 -12.33
C ASN A 142 2.53 -20.17 -12.31
N LEU A 143 2.42 -19.09 -11.51
CA LEU A 143 3.40 -18.02 -11.54
C LEU A 143 4.76 -18.44 -10.97
N ASP A 144 4.80 -19.38 -10.04
CA ASP A 144 6.06 -19.90 -9.49
C ASP A 144 6.94 -20.51 -10.58
N GLU A 145 6.39 -21.40 -11.39
CA GLU A 145 7.11 -22.05 -12.50
C GLU A 145 7.51 -21.03 -13.57
N LYS A 146 6.57 -20.14 -13.93
CA LYS A 146 6.83 -19.11 -14.95
C LYS A 146 7.97 -18.19 -14.54
N PHE A 147 8.02 -17.77 -13.27
CA PHE A 147 9.09 -16.93 -12.77
C PHE A 147 10.42 -17.66 -12.72
N ARG A 148 10.44 -18.92 -12.27
CA ARG A 148 11.66 -19.73 -12.30
C ARG A 148 12.18 -19.94 -13.74
N SER A 149 11.28 -20.15 -14.68
CA SER A 149 11.62 -20.27 -16.10
C SER A 149 12.14 -18.96 -16.70
N TYR A 150 11.60 -17.82 -16.26
CA TYR A 150 12.07 -16.50 -16.69
C TYR A 150 13.50 -16.23 -16.19
N GLY A 151 13.78 -16.62 -14.95
CA GLY A 151 15.05 -16.38 -14.26
C GLY A 151 15.21 -14.94 -13.76
N GLY A 152 16.09 -14.77 -12.76
CA GLY A 152 16.38 -13.45 -12.19
C GLY A 152 15.24 -12.83 -11.39
N ASN A 153 15.39 -11.53 -11.13
CA ASN A 153 14.43 -10.76 -10.32
C ASN A 153 13.32 -10.19 -11.19
N ILE A 154 12.08 -10.53 -10.86
CA ILE A 154 10.89 -10.07 -11.60
C ILE A 154 9.74 -9.80 -10.63
N ALA A 155 8.95 -8.76 -10.90
CA ALA A 155 7.67 -8.54 -10.26
C ALA A 155 6.62 -8.17 -11.31
N ILE A 156 5.44 -8.76 -11.19
CA ILE A 156 4.25 -8.35 -11.95
C ILE A 156 3.26 -7.71 -10.99
N GLN A 157 2.68 -6.61 -11.42
CA GLN A 157 1.70 -5.85 -10.64
C GLN A 157 0.49 -5.55 -11.51
N GLY A 158 -0.70 -5.66 -10.91
CA GLY A 158 -1.95 -5.44 -11.62
C GLY A 158 -3.14 -5.38 -10.66
N GLU A 159 -4.31 -5.32 -11.24
CA GLU A 159 -5.57 -5.30 -10.51
C GLU A 159 -6.25 -6.66 -10.65
N MET A 160 -6.52 -7.32 -9.52
CA MET A 160 -7.30 -8.55 -9.48
C MET A 160 -8.78 -8.18 -9.45
N VAL A 161 -9.52 -8.62 -10.48
CA VAL A 161 -10.94 -8.33 -10.65
C VAL A 161 -11.70 -9.64 -10.80
N GLY A 162 -12.90 -9.71 -10.28
CA GLY A 162 -13.75 -10.88 -10.42
C GLY A 162 -14.80 -11.00 -9.32
N PRO A 163 -15.62 -12.05 -9.37
CA PRO A 163 -16.66 -12.29 -8.37
C PRO A 163 -16.08 -12.37 -6.96
N GLY A 164 -16.67 -11.64 -6.02
CA GLY A 164 -16.23 -11.61 -4.62
C GLY A 164 -15.03 -10.70 -4.34
N ILE A 165 -14.46 -10.03 -5.36
CA ILE A 165 -13.43 -9.01 -5.18
C ILE A 165 -14.11 -7.65 -5.09
N GLN A 166 -13.87 -6.90 -3.98
CA GLN A 166 -14.47 -5.58 -3.72
C GLN A 166 -16.01 -5.53 -3.86
N GLY A 167 -16.68 -6.65 -3.62
CA GLY A 167 -18.14 -6.73 -3.77
C GLY A 167 -18.64 -6.82 -5.20
N ASN A 168 -17.78 -7.06 -6.17
CA ASN A 168 -18.17 -7.30 -7.55
C ASN A 168 -19.01 -8.58 -7.65
N PHE A 169 -20.07 -8.53 -8.44
CA PHE A 169 -21.00 -9.64 -8.65
C PHE A 169 -20.70 -10.42 -9.95
N GLU A 170 -19.87 -9.88 -10.83
CA GLU A 170 -19.50 -10.46 -12.13
C GLU A 170 -18.02 -10.78 -12.23
#